data_ee46c7fe38d396509377482f82bbbf7b
#
_entry.id   ee46c7fe38d396509377482f82bbbf7b
#
_cell.length_a   1.000
_cell.length_b   1.000
_cell.length_c   1.000
_cell.angle_alpha   90.00
_cell.angle_beta   90.00
_cell.angle_gamma   90.00
#
_symmetry.space_group_name_H-M   'P 1'
#
loop_
_entity.id
_entity.type
_entity.pdbx_description
1 polymer ?
#
loop_
_entity_poly.entity_id
_entity_poly.type
_entity_poly.pdbx_seq_one_letter_code
_entity_poly.pdbx_strand_id
1 'polypeptide(L)'
;VKVLTLDGPVHPASAEYIIEGIEVAAAEGADAVILKVNTPGGLLGSTREIVQLLLDPPLPVISWVAPRGGVAASAGVFIVMAANVAAMAPGTTIGASTPVLATGGDMEGAMGEKVMRSTAAFAKSIAEERGRNVLWAESAVKSAISATDREALEENVIDLVVSDLGGLLAGVSGREVVVGNETRVLDLEGSVLADVEMTFRQQVLALLADPTIAYFLLLAGVLGLYLEISNPGSMIPGVIGAICLLVAAGGFQILPINLTGLGLFVLGISLLVAELFVP
;
A
#
# COMPACT_ATOMS: atom_id res chain seq x y z
N VAL A 1 1.31 -6.30 -22.27
CA VAL A 1 1.65 -6.27 -20.84
C VAL A 1 1.00 -5.04 -20.21
N LYS A 2 0.31 -5.22 -19.10
CA LYS A 2 -0.28 -4.10 -18.32
C LYS A 2 0.68 -3.65 -17.21
N VAL A 3 0.68 -2.36 -16.93
CA VAL A 3 1.50 -1.77 -15.86
C VAL A 3 0.59 -1.15 -14.82
N LEU A 4 0.72 -1.60 -13.57
CA LEU A 4 0.08 -1.06 -12.39
C LEU A 4 1.14 -0.32 -11.55
N THR A 5 0.78 0.81 -10.94
CA THR A 5 1.72 1.58 -10.12
C THR A 5 1.19 1.73 -8.70
N LEU A 6 1.92 1.17 -7.73
CA LEU A 6 1.75 1.41 -6.31
C LEU A 6 2.81 2.45 -5.88
N ASP A 7 2.40 3.71 -5.79
CA ASP A 7 3.24 4.82 -5.33
C ASP A 7 2.60 5.46 -4.10
N GLY A 8 3.12 5.13 -2.92
CA GLY A 8 2.56 5.55 -1.63
C GLY A 8 2.13 4.40 -0.72
N PRO A 9 1.38 4.70 0.36
CA PRO A 9 1.02 3.71 1.37
C PRO A 9 0.03 2.65 0.86
N VAL A 10 0.14 1.43 1.40
CA VAL A 10 -0.81 0.35 1.15
C VAL A 10 -2.04 0.51 2.04
N HIS A 11 -3.19 0.76 1.41
CA HIS A 11 -4.49 0.95 2.04
C HIS A 11 -5.61 0.26 1.21
N PRO A 12 -6.86 0.19 1.68
CA PRO A 12 -7.92 -0.54 0.96
C PRO A 12 -8.11 -0.13 -0.50
N ALA A 13 -8.03 1.18 -0.81
CA ALA A 13 -8.21 1.63 -2.18
C ALA A 13 -7.03 1.24 -3.10
N SER A 14 -5.78 1.24 -2.60
CA SER A 14 -4.64 0.75 -3.38
C SER A 14 -4.69 -0.78 -3.55
N ALA A 15 -5.19 -1.51 -2.55
CA ALA A 15 -5.39 -2.95 -2.66
C ALA A 15 -6.46 -3.27 -3.71
N GLU A 16 -7.62 -2.60 -3.65
CA GLU A 16 -8.69 -2.74 -4.65
C GLU A 16 -8.16 -2.45 -6.07
N TYR A 17 -7.41 -1.36 -6.25
CA TYR A 17 -6.82 -1.01 -7.54
C TYR A 17 -5.89 -2.10 -8.09
N ILE A 18 -5.01 -2.66 -7.25
CA ILE A 18 -4.08 -3.70 -7.67
C ILE A 18 -4.84 -4.98 -8.01
N ILE A 19 -5.78 -5.40 -7.16
CA ILE A 19 -6.55 -6.63 -7.34
C ILE A 19 -7.42 -6.54 -8.60
N GLU A 20 -8.24 -5.51 -8.72
CA GLU A 20 -9.10 -5.31 -9.90
C GLU A 20 -8.27 -5.12 -11.18
N GLY A 21 -7.14 -4.40 -11.09
CA GLY A 21 -6.26 -4.18 -12.23
C GLY A 21 -5.63 -5.47 -12.75
N ILE A 22 -5.26 -6.41 -11.87
CA ILE A 22 -4.75 -7.74 -12.26
C ILE A 22 -5.88 -8.58 -12.87
N GLU A 23 -7.07 -8.59 -12.27
CA GLU A 23 -8.23 -9.32 -12.77
C GLU A 23 -8.67 -8.81 -14.14
N VAL A 24 -8.75 -7.49 -14.32
CA VAL A 24 -9.08 -6.86 -15.61
C VAL A 24 -8.02 -7.18 -16.66
N ALA A 25 -6.72 -7.10 -16.31
CA ALA A 25 -5.65 -7.47 -17.21
C ALA A 25 -5.77 -8.92 -17.71
N ALA A 26 -6.13 -9.85 -16.81
CA ALA A 26 -6.38 -11.25 -17.16
C ALA A 26 -7.59 -11.39 -18.09
N ALA A 27 -8.70 -10.70 -17.78
CA ALA A 27 -9.91 -10.72 -18.60
C ALA A 27 -9.70 -10.14 -20.01
N GLU A 28 -8.80 -9.15 -20.15
CA GLU A 28 -8.41 -8.56 -21.43
C GLU A 28 -7.34 -9.40 -22.18
N GLY A 29 -6.90 -10.53 -21.62
CA GLY A 29 -5.93 -11.41 -22.25
C GLY A 29 -4.50 -10.86 -22.28
N ALA A 30 -4.10 -10.09 -21.28
CA ALA A 30 -2.73 -9.63 -21.15
C ALA A 30 -1.78 -10.81 -20.85
N ASP A 31 -0.56 -10.77 -21.41
CA ASP A 31 0.44 -11.82 -21.21
C ASP A 31 1.03 -11.78 -19.79
N ALA A 32 1.12 -10.59 -19.18
CA ALA A 32 1.61 -10.38 -17.83
C ALA A 32 1.18 -9.01 -17.28
N VAL A 33 1.29 -8.86 -15.96
CA VAL A 33 1.22 -7.58 -15.26
C VAL A 33 2.57 -7.23 -14.67
N ILE A 34 3.01 -5.98 -14.86
CA ILE A 34 4.10 -5.37 -14.10
C ILE A 34 3.49 -4.52 -12.99
N LEU A 35 3.78 -4.87 -11.74
CA LEU A 35 3.44 -4.07 -10.57
C LEU A 35 4.66 -3.25 -10.16
N LYS A 36 4.67 -1.98 -10.54
CA LYS A 36 5.69 -1.02 -10.12
C LYS A 36 5.44 -0.60 -8.68
N VAL A 37 6.44 -0.76 -7.80
CA VAL A 37 6.31 -0.59 -6.35
C VAL A 37 7.24 0.50 -5.84
N ASN A 38 6.66 1.50 -5.16
CA ASN A 38 7.35 2.49 -4.35
C ASN A 38 6.48 2.78 -3.12
N THR A 39 6.75 2.12 -2.00
CA THR A 39 5.89 2.19 -0.83
C THR A 39 6.67 2.20 0.49
N PRO A 40 6.29 3.08 1.42
CA PRO A 40 6.80 3.03 2.80
C PRO A 40 6.17 1.91 3.62
N GLY A 41 5.14 1.23 3.09
CA GLY A 41 4.36 0.22 3.79
C GLY A 41 2.88 0.59 3.87
N GLY A 42 2.17 0.01 4.83
CA GLY A 42 0.75 0.31 5.04
C GLY A 42 0.04 -0.75 5.87
N LEU A 43 -1.27 -0.88 5.66
CA LEU A 43 -2.12 -1.74 6.46
C LEU A 43 -1.88 -3.23 6.16
N LEU A 44 -1.68 -4.02 7.20
CA LEU A 44 -1.44 -5.47 7.09
C LEU A 44 -2.64 -6.21 6.44
N GLY A 45 -3.87 -5.75 6.70
CA GLY A 45 -5.08 -6.30 6.07
C GLY A 45 -5.01 -6.19 4.55
N SER A 46 -4.86 -4.98 4.04
CA SER A 46 -4.73 -4.70 2.60
C SER A 46 -3.52 -5.40 1.97
N THR A 47 -2.41 -5.48 2.72
CA THR A 47 -1.22 -6.24 2.27
C THR A 47 -1.55 -7.72 2.07
N ARG A 48 -2.29 -8.33 3.00
CA ARG A 48 -2.67 -9.75 2.91
C ARG A 48 -3.60 -10.03 1.72
N GLU A 49 -4.53 -9.13 1.43
CA GLU A 49 -5.43 -9.25 0.27
C GLU A 49 -4.63 -9.24 -1.04
N ILE A 50 -3.69 -8.29 -1.20
CA ILE A 50 -2.80 -8.24 -2.37
C ILE A 50 -1.96 -9.51 -2.47
N VAL A 51 -1.30 -9.92 -1.39
CA VAL A 51 -0.43 -11.10 -1.36
C VAL A 51 -1.22 -12.37 -1.68
N GLN A 52 -2.45 -12.51 -1.18
CA GLN A 52 -3.29 -13.67 -1.48
C GLN A 52 -3.52 -13.82 -2.99
N LEU A 53 -3.80 -12.71 -3.69
CA LEU A 53 -3.93 -12.74 -5.14
C LEU A 53 -2.59 -13.01 -5.83
N LEU A 54 -1.50 -12.40 -5.34
CA LEU A 54 -0.17 -12.59 -5.94
C LEU A 54 0.36 -14.02 -5.81
N LEU A 55 -0.04 -14.77 -4.78
CA LEU A 55 0.36 -16.17 -4.60
C LEU A 55 -0.37 -17.12 -5.57
N ASP A 56 -1.61 -16.80 -5.96
CA ASP A 56 -2.38 -17.56 -6.95
C ASP A 56 -3.01 -16.60 -7.98
N PRO A 57 -2.19 -15.93 -8.80
CA PRO A 57 -2.66 -14.93 -9.74
C PRO A 57 -3.23 -15.58 -11.01
N PRO A 58 -4.20 -14.93 -11.71
CA PRO A 58 -4.77 -15.46 -12.96
C PRO A 58 -3.81 -15.35 -14.17
N LEU A 59 -2.75 -14.53 -14.04
CA LEU A 59 -1.69 -14.36 -15.04
C LEU A 59 -0.37 -14.02 -14.36
N PRO A 60 0.79 -14.13 -15.06
CA PRO A 60 2.09 -13.78 -14.48
C PRO A 60 2.14 -12.34 -13.96
N VAL A 61 2.60 -12.16 -12.71
CA VAL A 61 2.82 -10.85 -12.12
C VAL A 61 4.30 -10.65 -11.80
N ILE A 62 4.86 -9.56 -12.32
CA ILE A 62 6.24 -9.14 -12.12
C ILE A 62 6.21 -7.89 -11.22
N SER A 63 6.73 -7.97 -9.99
CA SER A 63 6.94 -6.80 -9.16
C SER A 63 8.26 -6.12 -9.52
N TRP A 64 8.27 -4.79 -9.55
CA TRP A 64 9.46 -4.00 -9.83
C TRP A 64 9.56 -2.80 -8.89
N VAL A 65 10.52 -2.82 -7.97
CA VAL A 65 10.77 -1.68 -7.08
C VAL A 65 11.40 -0.56 -7.89
N ALA A 66 10.66 0.50 -8.12
CA ALA A 66 11.04 1.65 -8.97
C ALA A 66 10.20 2.89 -8.61
N PRO A 67 10.66 4.10 -8.93
CA PRO A 67 11.87 4.45 -9.67
C PRO A 67 13.17 4.27 -8.87
N ARG A 68 14.31 4.66 -9.45
CA ARG A 68 15.58 4.76 -8.71
C ARG A 68 15.42 5.62 -7.45
N GLY A 69 15.92 5.13 -6.33
CA GLY A 69 15.70 5.74 -5.01
C GLY A 69 14.37 5.36 -4.37
N GLY A 70 13.54 4.58 -5.06
CA GLY A 70 12.30 4.03 -4.52
C GLY A 70 12.55 2.97 -3.45
N VAL A 71 11.51 2.65 -2.71
CA VAL A 71 11.57 1.75 -1.55
C VAL A 71 10.41 0.76 -1.56
N ALA A 72 10.67 -0.46 -1.12
CA ALA A 72 9.66 -1.46 -0.79
C ALA A 72 9.77 -1.81 0.70
N ALA A 73 9.28 -0.90 1.58
CA ALA A 73 9.31 -1.12 3.01
C ALA A 73 8.02 -1.74 3.53
N SER A 74 8.10 -2.41 4.68
CA SER A 74 6.95 -2.99 5.40
C SER A 74 6.06 -3.85 4.49
N ALA A 75 4.84 -3.39 4.17
CA ALA A 75 3.93 -4.04 3.22
C ALA A 75 4.60 -4.36 1.86
N GLY A 76 5.50 -3.48 1.41
CA GLY A 76 6.21 -3.63 0.15
C GLY A 76 7.05 -4.90 0.07
N VAL A 77 7.66 -5.32 1.18
CA VAL A 77 8.45 -6.56 1.25
C VAL A 77 7.60 -7.78 0.86
N PHE A 78 6.43 -7.91 1.48
CA PHE A 78 5.51 -9.03 1.24
C PHE A 78 4.98 -9.02 -0.20
N ILE A 79 4.61 -7.84 -0.71
CA ILE A 79 4.09 -7.67 -2.08
C ILE A 79 5.15 -8.05 -3.11
N VAL A 80 6.38 -7.53 -2.95
CA VAL A 80 7.49 -7.82 -3.87
C VAL A 80 7.84 -9.30 -3.85
N MET A 81 7.97 -9.89 -2.65
CA MET A 81 8.33 -11.30 -2.50
C MET A 81 7.23 -12.26 -2.96
N ALA A 82 5.96 -11.85 -2.96
CA ALA A 82 4.83 -12.70 -3.38
C ALA A 82 4.67 -12.82 -4.91
N ALA A 83 5.22 -11.90 -5.68
CA ALA A 83 5.12 -11.91 -7.14
C ALA A 83 5.85 -13.10 -7.77
N ASN A 84 5.44 -13.50 -8.98
CA ASN A 84 6.09 -14.58 -9.73
C ASN A 84 7.55 -14.24 -10.04
N VAL A 85 7.82 -12.99 -10.40
CA VAL A 85 9.18 -12.45 -10.56
C VAL A 85 9.29 -11.16 -9.77
N ALA A 86 10.37 -11.00 -9.01
CA ALA A 86 10.67 -9.80 -8.26
C ALA A 86 11.92 -9.11 -8.82
N ALA A 87 11.78 -7.83 -9.13
CA ALA A 87 12.86 -7.02 -9.67
C ALA A 87 13.04 -5.72 -8.87
N MET A 88 14.21 -5.16 -8.92
CA MET A 88 14.52 -3.85 -8.33
C MET A 88 15.27 -2.97 -9.33
N ALA A 89 15.01 -1.66 -9.30
CA ALA A 89 15.83 -0.70 -9.99
C ALA A 89 17.12 -0.41 -9.22
N PRO A 90 18.23 -0.06 -9.89
CA PRO A 90 19.46 0.31 -9.19
C PRO A 90 19.27 1.48 -8.21
N GLY A 91 19.79 1.33 -7.00
CA GLY A 91 19.69 2.33 -5.93
C GLY A 91 18.34 2.36 -5.22
N THR A 92 17.56 1.28 -5.30
CA THR A 92 16.36 1.06 -4.48
C THR A 92 16.66 0.17 -3.27
N THR A 93 15.75 0.13 -2.31
CA THR A 93 15.88 -0.71 -1.11
C THR A 93 14.62 -1.51 -0.84
N ILE A 94 14.78 -2.67 -0.20
CA ILE A 94 13.68 -3.52 0.28
C ILE A 94 13.85 -3.81 1.77
N GLY A 95 12.79 -3.75 2.55
CA GLY A 95 12.82 -3.89 4.01
C GLY A 95 12.78 -2.53 4.71
N ALA A 96 12.72 -2.44 6.08
CA ALA A 96 12.35 -3.51 6.98
C ALA A 96 10.85 -3.79 6.95
N SER A 97 10.38 -4.86 7.62
CA SER A 97 8.95 -5.22 7.64
C SER A 97 8.43 -5.59 9.05
N THR A 98 9.04 -5.04 10.06
CA THR A 98 8.57 -5.17 11.45
C THR A 98 7.19 -4.51 11.60
N PRO A 99 6.18 -5.24 12.14
CA PRO A 99 4.87 -4.66 12.38
C PRO A 99 4.95 -3.60 13.49
N VAL A 100 4.39 -2.43 13.19
CA VAL A 100 4.28 -1.30 14.14
C VAL A 100 2.81 -0.94 14.34
N LEU A 101 2.51 -0.23 15.42
CA LEU A 101 1.18 0.35 15.59
C LEU A 101 0.93 1.38 14.48
N ALA A 102 -0.30 1.49 14.05
CA ALA A 102 -0.69 2.49 13.05
C ALA A 102 -0.45 3.94 13.54
N THR A 103 -0.29 4.15 14.84
CA THR A 103 0.08 5.42 15.47
C THR A 103 1.60 5.66 15.54
N GLY A 104 2.42 4.74 15.00
CA GLY A 104 3.87 4.91 14.93
C GLY A 104 4.62 4.55 16.21
N GLY A 105 4.24 3.48 16.90
CA GLY A 105 4.97 2.97 18.08
C GLY A 105 5.16 1.46 18.00
N ASP A 106 6.08 0.94 18.82
CA ASP A 106 6.27 -0.50 18.94
C ASP A 106 5.07 -1.16 19.62
N MET A 107 4.75 -2.37 19.19
CA MET A 107 3.74 -3.20 19.83
C MET A 107 4.38 -3.93 21.02
N GLU A 108 4.08 -3.49 22.24
CA GLU A 108 4.61 -4.11 23.46
C GLU A 108 3.71 -5.24 23.98
N GLY A 109 4.30 -6.10 24.81
CA GLY A 109 3.62 -7.17 25.52
C GLY A 109 3.20 -8.37 24.66
N ALA A 110 2.38 -9.26 25.22
CA ALA A 110 1.99 -10.52 24.60
C ALA A 110 1.28 -10.36 23.24
N MET A 111 0.55 -9.25 23.04
CA MET A 111 -0.10 -8.96 21.77
C MET A 111 0.94 -8.63 20.69
N GLY A 112 1.93 -7.80 21.01
CA GLY A 112 3.02 -7.47 20.09
C GLY A 112 3.81 -8.70 19.67
N GLU A 113 4.16 -9.57 20.61
CA GLU A 113 4.82 -10.85 20.30
C GLU A 113 3.96 -11.75 19.38
N LYS A 114 2.65 -11.82 19.61
CA LYS A 114 1.74 -12.62 18.79
C LYS A 114 1.70 -12.09 17.35
N VAL A 115 1.58 -10.77 17.17
CA VAL A 115 1.57 -10.12 15.86
C VAL A 115 2.91 -10.33 15.16
N MET A 116 4.02 -10.14 15.86
CA MET A 116 5.38 -10.36 15.34
C MET A 116 5.55 -11.80 14.82
N ARG A 117 5.19 -12.79 15.63
CA ARG A 117 5.30 -14.21 15.26
C ARG A 117 4.40 -14.55 14.06
N SER A 118 3.16 -14.04 14.04
CA SER A 118 2.24 -14.25 12.92
C SER A 118 2.74 -13.60 11.63
N THR A 119 3.31 -12.41 11.72
CA THR A 119 3.84 -11.70 10.55
C THR A 119 5.12 -12.35 10.03
N ALA A 120 5.99 -12.83 10.92
CA ALA A 120 7.18 -13.60 10.54
C ALA A 120 6.82 -14.95 9.86
N ALA A 121 5.80 -15.65 10.37
CA ALA A 121 5.29 -16.86 9.75
C ALA A 121 4.69 -16.57 8.36
N PHE A 122 4.02 -15.43 8.19
CA PHE A 122 3.49 -14.97 6.90
C PHE A 122 4.62 -14.67 5.91
N ALA A 123 5.66 -13.92 6.32
CA ALA A 123 6.83 -13.69 5.48
C ALA A 123 7.51 -15.00 5.05
N LYS A 124 7.67 -15.91 6.01
CA LYS A 124 8.23 -17.25 5.77
C LYS A 124 7.44 -18.01 4.71
N SER A 125 6.11 -18.10 4.84
CA SER A 125 5.28 -18.85 3.91
C SER A 125 5.34 -18.30 2.48
N ILE A 126 5.40 -16.96 2.31
CA ILE A 126 5.60 -16.33 1.01
C ILE A 126 6.94 -16.70 0.40
N ALA A 127 8.01 -16.63 1.20
CA ALA A 127 9.35 -16.96 0.74
C ALA A 127 9.48 -18.43 0.34
N GLU A 128 8.90 -19.36 1.11
CA GLU A 128 8.84 -20.79 0.79
C GLU A 128 8.10 -21.05 -0.52
N GLU A 129 6.91 -20.44 -0.70
CA GLU A 129 6.09 -20.61 -1.89
C GLU A 129 6.79 -20.12 -3.17
N ARG A 130 7.55 -19.03 -3.07
CA ARG A 130 8.25 -18.41 -4.20
C ARG A 130 9.72 -18.82 -4.34
N GLY A 131 10.21 -19.76 -3.50
CA GLY A 131 11.60 -20.22 -3.52
C GLY A 131 12.62 -19.13 -3.17
N ARG A 132 12.21 -18.12 -2.38
CA ARG A 132 13.04 -17.00 -1.95
C ARG A 132 13.73 -17.30 -0.61
N ASN A 133 14.60 -16.40 -0.18
CA ASN A 133 15.35 -16.55 1.07
C ASN A 133 14.44 -16.42 2.31
N VAL A 134 14.11 -17.57 2.89
CA VAL A 134 13.26 -17.70 4.08
C VAL A 134 13.86 -17.01 5.30
N LEU A 135 15.17 -17.16 5.51
CA LEU A 135 15.86 -16.59 6.68
C LEU A 135 15.89 -15.07 6.61
N TRP A 136 16.12 -14.52 5.42
CA TRP A 136 16.05 -13.09 5.19
C TRP A 136 14.63 -12.55 5.45
N ALA A 137 13.61 -13.21 4.90
CA ALA A 137 12.21 -12.81 5.06
C ALA A 137 11.78 -12.77 6.54
N GLU A 138 12.14 -13.80 7.31
CA GLU A 138 11.91 -13.80 8.77
C GLU A 138 12.67 -12.68 9.48
N SER A 139 13.93 -12.42 9.11
CA SER A 139 14.78 -11.41 9.72
C SER A 139 14.33 -9.99 9.40
N ALA A 140 13.78 -9.75 8.20
CA ALA A 140 13.17 -8.49 7.82
C ALA A 140 12.01 -8.10 8.77
N VAL A 141 11.27 -9.11 9.28
CA VAL A 141 10.22 -8.91 10.28
C VAL A 141 10.76 -8.83 11.69
N LYS A 142 11.58 -9.80 12.12
CA LYS A 142 12.01 -9.96 13.52
C LYS A 142 13.14 -9.02 13.92
N SER A 143 14.03 -8.69 12.99
CA SER A 143 15.26 -7.94 13.24
C SER A 143 15.35 -6.64 12.46
N ALA A 144 14.27 -6.25 11.78
CA ALA A 144 14.17 -5.00 11.02
C ALA A 144 15.29 -4.82 9.96
N ILE A 145 15.78 -5.91 9.36
CA ILE A 145 16.80 -5.80 8.34
C ILE A 145 16.22 -5.27 7.03
N SER A 146 17.07 -4.60 6.27
CA SER A 146 16.79 -4.11 4.92
C SER A 146 17.95 -4.48 4.01
N ALA A 147 17.71 -4.50 2.71
CA ALA A 147 18.73 -4.79 1.70
C ALA A 147 18.68 -3.75 0.58
N THR A 148 19.82 -3.43 0.01
CA THR A 148 19.95 -2.73 -1.26
C THR A 148 19.58 -3.65 -2.41
N ASP A 149 19.39 -3.09 -3.61
CA ASP A 149 19.09 -3.85 -4.82
C ASP A 149 20.09 -4.99 -5.08
N ARG A 150 21.39 -4.75 -4.82
CA ARG A 150 22.44 -5.75 -5.01
C ARG A 150 22.42 -6.84 -3.94
N GLU A 151 22.33 -6.44 -2.67
CA GLU A 151 22.23 -7.38 -1.55
C GLU A 151 20.98 -8.26 -1.69
N ALA A 152 19.85 -7.67 -2.09
CA ALA A 152 18.61 -8.39 -2.30
C ALA A 152 18.72 -9.46 -3.41
N LEU A 153 19.50 -9.18 -4.47
CA LEU A 153 19.79 -10.15 -5.52
C LEU A 153 20.74 -11.27 -5.02
N GLU A 154 21.83 -10.88 -4.35
CA GLU A 154 22.83 -11.83 -3.79
C GLU A 154 22.20 -12.75 -2.74
N GLU A 155 21.31 -12.24 -1.91
CA GLU A 155 20.58 -12.96 -0.86
C GLU A 155 19.36 -13.75 -1.39
N ASN A 156 19.10 -13.79 -2.70
CA ASN A 156 17.92 -14.45 -3.28
C ASN A 156 16.59 -13.93 -2.72
N VAL A 157 16.50 -12.64 -2.46
CA VAL A 157 15.24 -11.95 -2.11
C VAL A 157 14.48 -11.55 -3.36
N ILE A 158 15.22 -11.16 -4.41
CA ILE A 158 14.71 -10.81 -5.74
C ILE A 158 15.41 -11.60 -6.84
N ASP A 159 14.88 -11.54 -8.06
CA ASP A 159 15.35 -12.30 -9.22
C ASP A 159 16.30 -11.51 -10.12
N LEU A 160 16.17 -10.19 -10.19
CA LEU A 160 16.98 -9.36 -11.11
C LEU A 160 17.02 -7.89 -10.68
N VAL A 161 18.09 -7.20 -11.12
CA VAL A 161 18.24 -5.75 -10.98
C VAL A 161 18.25 -5.14 -12.39
N VAL A 162 17.29 -4.24 -12.68
CA VAL A 162 17.14 -3.61 -14.01
C VAL A 162 16.75 -2.15 -13.89
N SER A 163 17.24 -1.32 -14.79
CA SER A 163 17.10 0.13 -14.71
C SER A 163 15.83 0.70 -15.33
N ASP A 164 15.19 -0.04 -16.23
CA ASP A 164 14.04 0.42 -17.00
C ASP A 164 13.13 -0.75 -17.43
N LEU A 165 11.95 -0.42 -17.93
CA LEU A 165 10.94 -1.39 -18.34
C LEU A 165 11.39 -2.25 -19.52
N GLY A 166 12.18 -1.70 -20.45
CA GLY A 166 12.71 -2.48 -21.58
C GLY A 166 13.67 -3.57 -21.10
N GLY A 167 14.60 -3.21 -20.22
CA GLY A 167 15.50 -4.16 -19.55
C GLY A 167 14.74 -5.18 -18.70
N LEU A 168 13.63 -4.77 -18.06
CA LEU A 168 12.79 -5.69 -17.30
C LEU A 168 12.16 -6.75 -18.21
N LEU A 169 11.51 -6.33 -19.31
CA LEU A 169 10.90 -7.26 -20.26
C LEU A 169 11.92 -8.25 -20.85
N ALA A 170 13.08 -7.75 -21.27
CA ALA A 170 14.17 -8.61 -21.78
C ALA A 170 14.71 -9.57 -20.70
N GLY A 171 14.87 -9.08 -19.46
CA GLY A 171 15.44 -9.88 -18.35
C GLY A 171 14.50 -10.95 -17.80
N VAL A 172 13.18 -10.80 -17.97
CA VAL A 172 12.19 -11.81 -17.56
C VAL A 172 11.82 -12.76 -18.69
N SER A 173 12.02 -12.39 -19.96
CA SER A 173 11.72 -13.26 -21.09
C SER A 173 12.57 -14.55 -21.06
N GLY A 174 11.95 -15.68 -21.37
CA GLY A 174 12.54 -17.00 -21.27
C GLY A 174 12.49 -17.62 -19.85
N ARG A 175 12.04 -16.89 -18.83
CA ARG A 175 11.86 -17.45 -17.48
C ARG A 175 10.59 -18.29 -17.40
N GLU A 176 10.68 -19.39 -16.68
CA GLU A 176 9.52 -20.19 -16.31
C GLU A 176 8.91 -19.65 -15.02
N VAL A 177 7.59 -19.45 -15.03
CA VAL A 177 6.81 -19.03 -13.84
C VAL A 177 5.62 -19.98 -13.67
N VAL A 178 5.23 -20.20 -12.42
CA VAL A 178 4.05 -20.99 -12.10
C VAL A 178 2.86 -20.04 -11.91
N VAL A 179 1.77 -20.31 -12.65
CA VAL A 179 0.51 -19.58 -12.58
C VAL A 179 -0.60 -20.61 -12.36
N GLY A 180 -1.21 -20.61 -11.19
CA GLY A 180 -2.09 -21.71 -10.78
C GLY A 180 -1.33 -23.05 -10.77
N ASN A 181 -1.81 -24.00 -11.57
CA ASN A 181 -1.17 -25.33 -11.71
C ASN A 181 -0.33 -25.48 -13.00
N GLU A 182 -0.13 -24.39 -13.75
CA GLU A 182 0.57 -24.43 -15.03
C GLU A 182 1.92 -23.72 -14.95
N THR A 183 2.95 -24.32 -15.54
CA THR A 183 4.22 -23.63 -15.80
C THR A 183 4.12 -22.92 -17.15
N ARG A 184 4.41 -21.61 -17.15
CA ARG A 184 4.41 -20.75 -18.35
C ARG A 184 5.79 -20.16 -18.55
N VAL A 185 6.26 -20.15 -19.79
CA VAL A 185 7.47 -19.43 -20.18
C VAL A 185 7.06 -18.01 -20.57
N LEU A 186 7.68 -17.02 -19.94
CA LEU A 186 7.44 -15.60 -20.28
C LEU A 186 8.08 -15.27 -21.62
N ASP A 187 7.31 -14.71 -22.54
CA ASP A 187 7.80 -14.15 -23.80
C ASP A 187 7.28 -12.70 -23.91
N LEU A 188 8.01 -11.79 -23.27
CA LEU A 188 7.58 -10.41 -23.07
C LEU A 188 8.47 -9.40 -23.81
N GLU A 189 9.55 -9.84 -24.46
CA GLU A 189 10.44 -8.96 -25.21
C GLU A 189 9.69 -8.30 -26.40
N GLY A 190 9.75 -6.98 -26.45
CA GLY A 190 9.02 -6.21 -27.47
C GLY A 190 7.52 -6.06 -27.24
N SER A 191 6.97 -6.54 -26.13
CA SER A 191 5.56 -6.36 -25.77
C SER A 191 5.20 -4.89 -25.63
N VAL A 192 3.98 -4.54 -26.03
CA VAL A 192 3.41 -3.21 -25.82
C VAL A 192 3.01 -3.06 -24.36
N LEU A 193 3.47 -1.97 -23.74
CA LEU A 193 3.12 -1.61 -22.39
C LEU A 193 1.88 -0.70 -22.39
N ALA A 194 0.93 -0.98 -21.51
CA ALA A 194 -0.24 -0.15 -21.29
C ALA A 194 -0.43 0.07 -19.79
N ASP A 195 -0.40 1.33 -19.38
CA ASP A 195 -0.68 1.71 -18.00
C ASP A 195 -2.15 1.48 -17.66
N VAL A 196 -2.39 0.97 -16.46
CA VAL A 196 -3.73 0.85 -15.87
C VAL A 196 -3.87 1.94 -14.83
N GLU A 197 -4.75 2.89 -15.10
CA GLU A 197 -5.02 3.99 -14.17
C GLU A 197 -6.11 3.62 -13.17
N MET A 198 -6.05 4.22 -11.98
CA MET A 198 -7.14 4.14 -11.02
C MET A 198 -8.42 4.71 -11.60
N THR A 199 -9.54 4.05 -11.40
CA THR A 199 -10.87 4.59 -11.67
C THR A 199 -11.12 5.85 -10.83
N PHE A 200 -12.03 6.71 -11.28
CA PHE A 200 -12.38 7.93 -10.52
C PHE A 200 -12.79 7.61 -9.07
N ARG A 201 -13.53 6.52 -8.85
CA ARG A 201 -13.91 6.05 -7.51
C ARG A 201 -12.67 5.71 -6.66
N GLN A 202 -11.73 4.96 -7.22
CA GLN A 202 -10.48 4.58 -6.53
C GLN A 202 -9.60 5.78 -6.23
N GLN A 203 -9.52 6.75 -7.16
CA GLN A 203 -8.80 8.01 -6.94
C GLN A 203 -9.39 8.81 -5.77
N VAL A 204 -10.72 8.92 -5.71
CA VAL A 204 -11.39 9.61 -4.58
C VAL A 204 -11.15 8.87 -3.27
N LEU A 205 -11.26 7.53 -3.25
CA LEU A 205 -10.99 6.75 -2.05
C LEU A 205 -9.53 6.84 -1.61
N ALA A 206 -8.58 6.84 -2.54
CA ALA A 206 -7.16 7.03 -2.25
C ALA A 206 -6.88 8.43 -1.68
N LEU A 207 -7.51 9.46 -2.22
CA LEU A 207 -7.42 10.83 -1.71
C LEU A 207 -7.97 10.92 -0.27
N LEU A 208 -9.08 10.25 0.02
CA LEU A 208 -9.68 10.23 1.36
C LEU A 208 -8.89 9.38 2.36
N ALA A 209 -8.09 8.43 1.87
CA ALA A 209 -7.16 7.67 2.69
C ALA A 209 -5.89 8.46 3.09
N ASP A 210 -5.66 9.65 2.50
CA ASP A 210 -4.58 10.54 2.91
C ASP A 210 -4.96 11.25 4.22
N PRO A 211 -4.16 11.06 5.30
CA PRO A 211 -4.44 11.70 6.59
C PRO A 211 -4.54 13.21 6.49
N THR A 212 -3.72 13.84 5.65
CA THR A 212 -3.67 15.29 5.48
C THR A 212 -5.01 15.81 4.96
N ILE A 213 -5.55 15.15 3.94
CA ILE A 213 -6.86 15.50 3.35
C ILE A 213 -7.98 15.30 4.37
N ALA A 214 -7.97 14.18 5.12
CA ALA A 214 -8.96 13.92 6.15
C ALA A 214 -8.95 15.00 7.25
N TYR A 215 -7.78 15.46 7.68
CA TYR A 215 -7.66 16.58 8.64
C TYR A 215 -8.12 17.91 8.06
N PHE A 216 -7.80 18.22 6.81
CA PHE A 216 -8.30 19.44 6.17
C PHE A 216 -9.82 19.45 6.04
N LEU A 217 -10.43 18.31 5.67
CA LEU A 217 -11.88 18.18 5.61
C LEU A 217 -12.53 18.33 6.99
N LEU A 218 -11.90 17.77 8.02
CA LEU A 218 -12.35 17.93 9.40
C LEU A 218 -12.35 19.39 9.83
N LEU A 219 -11.23 20.08 9.58
CA LEU A 219 -11.08 21.51 9.93
C LEU A 219 -12.09 22.38 9.16
N ALA A 220 -12.23 22.16 7.85
CA ALA A 220 -13.21 22.86 7.02
C ALA A 220 -14.64 22.59 7.48
N GLY A 221 -14.92 21.35 7.91
CA GLY A 221 -16.21 20.97 8.45
C GLY A 221 -16.58 21.72 9.74
N VAL A 222 -15.65 21.75 10.69
CA VAL A 222 -15.83 22.49 11.96
C VAL A 222 -16.01 23.99 11.70
N LEU A 223 -15.16 24.56 10.85
CA LEU A 223 -15.25 25.98 10.50
C LEU A 223 -16.57 26.32 9.81
N GLY A 224 -17.06 25.48 8.91
CA GLY A 224 -18.35 25.67 8.23
C GLY A 224 -19.52 25.69 9.22
N LEU A 225 -19.56 24.75 10.16
CA LEU A 225 -20.57 24.73 11.23
C LEU A 225 -20.46 25.94 12.16
N TYR A 226 -19.25 26.34 12.52
CA TYR A 226 -19.01 27.52 13.34
C TYR A 226 -19.54 28.79 12.66
N LEU A 227 -19.27 28.98 11.37
CA LEU A 227 -19.75 30.15 10.60
C LEU A 227 -21.27 30.19 10.52
N GLU A 228 -21.95 29.05 10.38
CA GLU A 228 -23.40 28.95 10.37
C GLU A 228 -24.00 29.34 11.73
N ILE A 229 -23.43 28.83 12.82
CA ILE A 229 -23.89 29.18 14.18
C ILE A 229 -23.67 30.67 14.48
N SER A 230 -22.55 31.23 14.02
CA SER A 230 -22.20 32.64 14.23
C SER A 230 -23.01 33.62 13.37
N ASN A 231 -23.52 33.15 12.22
CA ASN A 231 -24.30 33.96 11.28
C ASN A 231 -25.57 33.18 10.85
N PRO A 232 -26.56 33.05 11.75
CA PRO A 232 -27.73 32.25 11.46
C PRO A 232 -28.53 32.78 10.29
N GLY A 233 -28.81 31.90 9.32
CA GLY A 233 -29.58 32.22 8.11
C GLY A 233 -28.82 32.11 6.80
N SER A 234 -27.50 31.84 6.82
CA SER A 234 -26.73 31.67 5.59
C SER A 234 -26.84 30.24 5.01
N MET A 235 -27.18 29.24 5.78
CA MET A 235 -27.35 27.81 5.49
C MET A 235 -26.21 27.12 4.69
N ILE A 236 -25.51 27.85 3.81
CA ILE A 236 -24.51 27.34 2.90
C ILE A 236 -23.25 26.83 3.65
N PRO A 237 -22.63 27.60 4.57
CA PRO A 237 -21.43 27.13 5.30
C PRO A 237 -21.70 25.89 6.15
N GLY A 238 -22.88 25.84 6.80
CA GLY A 238 -23.29 24.71 7.62
C GLY A 238 -23.48 23.42 6.82
N VAL A 239 -24.13 23.50 5.66
CA VAL A 239 -24.33 22.36 4.77
C VAL A 239 -22.97 21.85 4.25
N ILE A 240 -22.11 22.75 3.76
CA ILE A 240 -20.76 22.37 3.29
C ILE A 240 -19.95 21.78 4.45
N GLY A 241 -20.03 22.39 5.63
CA GLY A 241 -19.37 21.91 6.84
C GLY A 241 -19.80 20.49 7.22
N ALA A 242 -21.11 20.23 7.21
CA ALA A 242 -21.65 18.90 7.51
C ALA A 242 -21.19 17.85 6.48
N ILE A 243 -21.15 18.17 5.19
CA ILE A 243 -20.65 17.29 4.14
C ILE A 243 -19.16 17.00 4.37
N CYS A 244 -18.33 18.00 4.63
CA CYS A 244 -16.91 17.81 4.93
C CYS A 244 -16.69 16.91 6.14
N LEU A 245 -17.48 17.04 7.21
CA LEU A 245 -17.39 16.16 8.39
C LEU A 245 -17.80 14.73 8.10
N LEU A 246 -18.85 14.52 7.31
CA LEU A 246 -19.27 13.17 6.91
C LEU A 246 -18.21 12.48 6.06
N VAL A 247 -17.62 13.20 5.11
CA VAL A 247 -16.54 12.70 4.26
C VAL A 247 -15.30 12.41 5.08
N ALA A 248 -14.90 13.32 5.99
CA ALA A 248 -13.78 13.10 6.90
C ALA A 248 -14.00 11.86 7.79
N ALA A 249 -15.21 11.67 8.33
CA ALA A 249 -15.55 10.51 9.13
C ALA A 249 -15.41 9.19 8.34
N GLY A 250 -15.77 9.19 7.05
CA GLY A 250 -15.53 8.07 6.13
C GLY A 250 -14.03 7.81 5.92
N GLY A 251 -13.24 8.85 5.71
CA GLY A 251 -11.78 8.77 5.61
C GLY A 251 -11.13 8.21 6.88
N PHE A 252 -11.57 8.62 8.06
CA PHE A 252 -11.06 8.10 9.33
C PHE A 252 -11.40 6.62 9.59
N GLN A 253 -12.42 6.04 8.96
CA GLN A 253 -12.66 4.59 9.02
C GLN A 253 -11.58 3.80 8.28
N ILE A 254 -10.95 4.41 7.29
CA ILE A 254 -9.84 3.84 6.54
C ILE A 254 -8.51 4.06 7.27
N LEU A 255 -8.44 5.12 8.11
CA LEU A 255 -7.27 5.50 8.87
C LEU A 255 -7.37 5.05 10.34
N PRO A 256 -6.27 4.64 10.98
CA PRO A 256 -6.25 4.35 12.40
C PRO A 256 -6.50 5.63 13.21
N ILE A 257 -7.57 5.63 14.02
CA ILE A 257 -7.93 6.78 14.85
C ILE A 257 -6.98 6.86 16.05
N ASN A 258 -6.30 7.99 16.20
CA ASN A 258 -5.55 8.31 17.41
C ASN A 258 -6.51 8.89 18.46
N LEU A 259 -6.74 8.15 19.55
CA LEU A 259 -7.62 8.57 20.66
C LEU A 259 -7.20 9.93 21.29
N THR A 260 -5.90 10.22 21.32
CA THR A 260 -5.38 11.52 21.81
C THR A 260 -5.81 12.65 20.87
N GLY A 261 -5.69 12.45 19.55
CA GLY A 261 -6.14 13.42 18.53
C GLY A 261 -7.66 13.64 18.61
N LEU A 262 -8.44 12.57 18.78
CA LEU A 262 -9.88 12.67 18.97
C LEU A 262 -10.23 13.44 20.25
N GLY A 263 -9.51 13.19 21.35
CA GLY A 263 -9.68 13.91 22.61
C GLY A 263 -9.38 15.41 22.48
N LEU A 264 -8.29 15.77 21.81
CA LEU A 264 -7.94 17.17 21.53
C LEU A 264 -8.97 17.84 20.62
N PHE A 265 -9.50 17.12 19.65
CA PHE A 265 -10.56 17.62 18.77
C PHE A 265 -11.86 17.91 19.53
N VAL A 266 -12.31 16.98 20.37
CA VAL A 266 -13.49 17.18 21.24
C VAL A 266 -13.27 18.34 22.20
N LEU A 267 -12.08 18.46 22.79
CA LEU A 267 -11.71 19.58 23.65
C LEU A 267 -11.76 20.90 22.89
N GLY A 268 -11.21 20.97 21.66
CA GLY A 268 -11.24 22.17 20.83
C GLY A 268 -12.67 22.61 20.48
N ILE A 269 -13.54 21.65 20.09
CA ILE A 269 -14.97 21.96 19.88
C ILE A 269 -15.63 22.47 21.17
N SER A 270 -15.36 21.82 22.30
CA SER A 270 -15.93 22.21 23.60
C SER A 270 -15.54 23.63 23.98
N LEU A 271 -14.28 24.02 23.73
CA LEU A 271 -13.79 25.38 23.96
C LEU A 271 -14.47 26.41 23.04
N LEU A 272 -14.62 26.09 21.75
CA LEU A 272 -15.33 26.92 20.79
C LEU A 272 -16.80 27.14 21.18
N VAL A 273 -17.46 26.06 21.64
CA VAL A 273 -18.84 26.17 22.12
C VAL A 273 -18.89 26.97 23.42
N ALA A 274 -17.96 26.79 24.33
CA ALA A 274 -17.90 27.56 25.56
C ALA A 274 -17.71 29.05 25.31
N GLU A 275 -16.90 29.44 24.31
CA GLU A 275 -16.69 30.86 23.92
C GLU A 275 -17.98 31.53 23.47
N LEU A 276 -18.96 30.80 22.90
CA LEU A 276 -20.27 31.35 22.53
C LEU A 276 -21.11 31.81 23.76
N PHE A 277 -20.79 31.26 24.96
CA PHE A 277 -21.52 31.54 26.20
C PHE A 277 -20.74 32.41 27.18
N VAL A 278 -19.48 32.73 26.88
CA VAL A 278 -18.63 33.63 27.70
C VAL A 278 -18.38 34.89 26.88
N PRO A 279 -19.05 36.01 27.21
CA PRO A 279 -18.87 37.26 26.46
C PRO A 279 -17.49 37.90 26.69
#